data_0be4202d12ee07fada70c466b8938195
#
_entry.id   0be4202d12ee07fada70c466b8938195
#
_cell.length_a   1.000
_cell.length_b   1.000
_cell.length_c   1.000
_cell.angle_alpha   90.00
_cell.angle_beta   90.00
_cell.angle_gamma   90.00
#
_symmetry.space_group_name_H-M   'P 1'
#
loop_
_entity.id
_entity.type
_entity.pdbx_description
1 polymer ?
#
loop_
_entity_poly.entity_id
_entity_poly.type
_entity_poly.pdbx_seq_one_letter_code
_entity_poly.pdbx_strand_id
1 'polypeptide(L)'
;MAESVPAHIRLVRIIDKFTDTTGVWIAWLNVPLVLAVAYEVAARYLFNAPTIWSFDVTYMLYGTIFMLGCAYALHKGAHIRTDFFYEKWSDRTRGVVDSISYIVFFFPSIIMLLAASGSEAWYAYTIHETSEQTPWRPILWPFKAVVPVTCVMLLVQGVSELIKSFYAARYGIVLEHKEKIEI
;
A
#
# COMPACT_ATOMS: atom_id res chain seq x y z
N MET A 1 22.14 -32.62 -0.83
CA MET A 1 22.13 -31.83 -2.09
C MET A 1 21.15 -30.69 -1.88
N ALA A 2 21.60 -29.46 -1.76
CA ALA A 2 20.70 -28.30 -1.66
C ALA A 2 20.09 -28.10 -3.04
N GLU A 3 18.82 -28.48 -3.19
CA GLU A 3 18.02 -28.19 -4.38
C GLU A 3 18.01 -26.67 -4.59
N SER A 4 18.57 -26.19 -5.69
CA SER A 4 18.64 -24.77 -5.99
C SER A 4 17.21 -24.23 -6.17
N VAL A 5 16.75 -23.46 -5.20
CA VAL A 5 15.42 -22.81 -5.24
C VAL A 5 15.31 -22.04 -6.57
N PRO A 6 14.28 -22.30 -7.41
CA PRO A 6 14.12 -21.63 -8.69
C PRO A 6 14.16 -20.11 -8.58
N ALA A 7 14.77 -19.44 -9.53
CA ALA A 7 15.03 -17.99 -9.48
C ALA A 7 13.75 -17.16 -9.25
N HIS A 8 12.61 -17.59 -9.81
CA HIS A 8 11.33 -16.92 -9.63
C HIS A 8 10.80 -16.99 -8.17
N ILE A 9 11.04 -18.10 -7.46
CA ILE A 9 10.66 -18.23 -6.03
C ILE A 9 11.56 -17.35 -5.17
N ARG A 10 12.85 -17.23 -5.52
CA ARG A 10 13.76 -16.33 -4.82
C ARG A 10 13.36 -14.87 -4.99
N LEU A 11 12.92 -14.46 -6.18
CA LEU A 11 12.41 -13.12 -6.46
C LEU A 11 11.16 -12.79 -5.62
N VAL A 12 10.18 -13.70 -5.62
CA VAL A 12 8.97 -13.58 -4.78
C VAL A 12 9.35 -13.32 -3.31
N ARG A 13 10.24 -14.15 -2.76
CA ARG A 13 10.66 -14.02 -1.35
C ARG A 13 11.36 -12.69 -1.05
N ILE A 14 12.13 -12.14 -2.00
CA ILE A 14 12.79 -10.84 -1.83
C ILE A 14 11.75 -9.72 -1.81
N ILE A 15 10.81 -9.74 -2.75
CA ILE A 15 9.74 -8.73 -2.83
C ILE A 15 8.87 -8.77 -1.57
N ASP A 16 8.43 -9.95 -1.17
CA ASP A 16 7.57 -10.14 0.01
C ASP A 16 8.27 -9.65 1.29
N LYS A 17 9.56 -9.99 1.47
CA LYS A 17 10.35 -9.51 2.61
C LYS A 17 10.51 -7.98 2.60
N PHE A 18 10.69 -7.37 1.43
CA PHE A 18 10.73 -5.92 1.31
C PHE A 18 9.41 -5.30 1.73
N THR A 19 8.28 -5.83 1.24
CA THR A 19 6.94 -5.33 1.58
C THR A 19 6.62 -5.53 3.06
N ASP A 20 6.98 -6.67 3.65
CA ASP A 20 6.82 -6.89 5.10
C ASP A 20 7.61 -5.88 5.93
N THR A 21 8.88 -5.67 5.57
CA THR A 21 9.75 -4.74 6.31
C THR A 21 9.23 -3.30 6.20
N THR A 22 8.87 -2.85 4.99
CA THR A 22 8.33 -1.50 4.78
C THR A 22 6.98 -1.33 5.48
N GLY A 23 6.12 -2.35 5.48
CA GLY A 23 4.84 -2.34 6.19
C GLY A 23 4.99 -2.10 7.69
N VAL A 24 5.98 -2.75 8.34
CA VAL A 24 6.28 -2.52 9.75
C VAL A 24 6.72 -1.08 10.01
N TRP A 25 7.61 -0.52 9.17
CA TRP A 25 8.04 0.87 9.31
C TRP A 25 6.89 1.86 9.11
N ILE A 26 6.01 1.60 8.14
CA ILE A 26 4.82 2.42 7.91
C ILE A 26 3.87 2.36 9.11
N ALA A 27 3.71 1.18 9.74
CA ALA A 27 2.89 1.04 10.94
C ALA A 27 3.38 1.92 12.10
N TRP A 28 4.69 2.14 12.23
CA TRP A 28 5.26 3.03 13.25
C TRP A 28 4.86 4.51 13.08
N LEU A 29 4.43 4.92 11.89
CA LEU A 29 3.90 6.28 11.67
C LEU A 29 2.58 6.53 12.42
N ASN A 30 1.91 5.49 12.92
CA ASN A 30 0.77 5.67 13.81
C ASN A 30 1.16 6.31 15.15
N VAL A 31 2.39 6.11 15.62
CA VAL A 31 2.86 6.72 16.88
C VAL A 31 2.84 8.26 16.80
N PRO A 32 3.54 8.90 15.85
CA PRO A 32 3.46 10.36 15.72
C PRO A 32 2.04 10.85 15.38
N LEU A 33 1.24 10.08 14.64
CA LEU A 33 -0.16 10.41 14.37
C LEU A 33 -0.97 10.51 15.67
N VAL A 34 -0.91 9.48 16.51
CA VAL A 34 -1.62 9.45 17.79
C VAL A 34 -1.12 10.57 18.71
N LEU A 35 0.19 10.80 18.78
CA LEU A 35 0.76 11.88 19.59
C LEU A 35 0.32 13.27 19.12
N ALA A 36 0.25 13.51 17.79
CA ALA A 36 -0.23 14.78 17.26
C ALA A 36 -1.70 15.04 17.60
N VAL A 37 -2.56 14.01 17.45
CA VAL A 37 -3.98 14.12 17.82
C VAL A 37 -4.15 14.31 19.34
N ALA A 38 -3.45 13.53 20.16
CA ALA A 38 -3.53 13.65 21.62
C ALA A 38 -3.06 15.02 22.10
N TYR A 39 -1.97 15.55 21.52
CA TYR A 39 -1.48 16.89 21.81
C TYR A 39 -2.52 17.97 21.45
N GLU A 40 -3.11 17.91 20.27
CA GLU A 40 -4.13 18.88 19.84
C GLU A 40 -5.35 18.84 20.77
N VAL A 41 -5.83 17.63 21.15
CA VAL A 41 -6.94 17.49 22.07
C VAL A 41 -6.61 18.12 23.43
N ALA A 42 -5.43 17.83 23.97
CA ALA A 42 -4.99 18.41 25.24
C ALA A 42 -4.84 19.93 25.14
N ALA A 43 -4.19 20.44 24.11
CA ALA A 43 -4.00 21.89 23.90
C ALA A 43 -5.35 22.62 23.78
N ARG A 44 -6.27 22.05 23.02
CA ARG A 44 -7.59 22.65 22.79
C ARG A 44 -8.48 22.66 24.03
N TYR A 45 -8.59 21.52 24.72
CA TYR A 45 -9.58 21.36 25.80
C TYR A 45 -9.04 21.67 27.20
N LEU A 46 -7.74 21.47 27.47
CA LEU A 46 -7.17 21.76 28.80
C LEU A 46 -6.60 23.19 28.86
N PHE A 47 -6.02 23.67 27.75
CA PHE A 47 -5.33 24.97 27.72
C PHE A 47 -6.06 26.04 26.92
N ASN A 48 -7.18 25.69 26.26
CA ASN A 48 -7.92 26.57 25.35
C ASN A 48 -7.04 27.24 24.28
N ALA A 49 -6.00 26.51 23.83
CA ALA A 49 -4.98 26.95 22.89
C ALA A 49 -4.89 25.99 21.68
N PRO A 50 -5.89 26.02 20.76
CA PRO A 50 -5.91 25.16 19.58
C PRO A 50 -4.67 25.43 18.70
N THR A 51 -4.10 24.38 18.11
CA THR A 51 -2.94 24.50 17.24
C THR A 51 -3.33 24.82 15.81
N ILE A 52 -2.46 25.50 15.08
CA ILE A 52 -2.65 25.85 13.66
C ILE A 52 -2.12 24.79 12.70
N TRP A 53 -1.39 23.78 13.18
CA TRP A 53 -0.64 22.81 12.39
C TRP A 53 -1.17 21.37 12.49
N SER A 54 -1.85 21.04 13.59
CA SER A 54 -2.21 19.64 13.92
C SER A 54 -3.10 19.01 12.87
N PHE A 55 -4.02 19.76 12.28
CA PHE A 55 -4.91 19.26 11.24
C PHE A 55 -4.11 18.78 10.00
N ASP A 56 -3.21 19.62 9.48
CA ASP A 56 -2.38 19.26 8.31
C ASP A 56 -1.48 18.06 8.59
N VAL A 57 -0.82 18.04 9.76
CA VAL A 57 0.04 16.91 10.15
C VAL A 57 -0.75 15.61 10.26
N THR A 58 -1.91 15.66 10.91
CA THR A 58 -2.78 14.48 11.06
C THR A 58 -3.28 13.98 9.71
N TYR A 59 -3.75 14.88 8.85
CA TYR A 59 -4.23 14.57 7.52
C TYR A 59 -3.13 13.93 6.66
N MET A 60 -1.93 14.53 6.65
CA MET A 60 -0.80 14.03 5.86
C MET A 60 -0.30 12.68 6.39
N LEU A 61 -0.16 12.51 7.70
CA LEU A 61 0.25 11.23 8.30
C LEU A 61 -0.77 10.14 8.03
N TYR A 62 -2.05 10.40 8.27
CA TYR A 62 -3.11 9.44 8.02
C TYR A 62 -3.16 8.99 6.56
N GLY A 63 -3.14 9.94 5.63
CA GLY A 63 -3.12 9.65 4.20
C GLY A 63 -1.87 8.87 3.77
N THR A 64 -0.70 9.20 4.34
CA THR A 64 0.56 8.50 4.09
C THR A 64 0.50 7.05 4.57
N ILE A 65 0.04 6.81 5.80
CA ILE A 65 -0.12 5.47 6.38
C ILE A 65 -1.07 4.62 5.53
N PHE A 66 -2.22 5.21 5.19
CA PHE A 66 -3.23 4.52 4.39
C PHE A 66 -2.69 4.14 3.01
N MET A 67 -2.08 5.07 2.30
CA MET A 67 -1.55 4.84 0.96
C MET A 67 -0.41 3.83 0.96
N LEU A 68 0.65 4.07 1.72
CA LEU A 68 1.81 3.17 1.74
C LEU A 68 1.47 1.79 2.30
N GLY A 69 0.46 1.69 3.18
CA GLY A 69 -0.05 0.43 3.71
C GLY A 69 -0.71 -0.47 2.67
N CYS A 70 -1.16 0.08 1.51
CA CYS A 70 -1.85 -0.69 0.48
C CYS A 70 -1.02 -1.85 -0.08
N ALA A 71 0.29 -1.67 -0.26
CA ALA A 71 1.17 -2.73 -0.76
C ALA A 71 1.30 -3.88 0.27
N TYR A 72 1.38 -3.54 1.56
CA TYR A 72 1.37 -4.53 2.63
C TYR A 72 0.03 -5.27 2.72
N ALA A 73 -1.09 -4.54 2.58
CA ALA A 73 -2.42 -5.14 2.54
C ALA A 73 -2.58 -6.09 1.33
N LEU A 74 -2.01 -5.73 0.17
CA LEU A 74 -1.99 -6.61 -1.00
C LEU A 74 -1.21 -7.90 -0.71
N HIS A 75 -0.02 -7.79 -0.10
CA HIS A 75 0.80 -8.94 0.28
C HIS A 75 0.07 -9.87 1.26
N LYS A 76 -0.54 -9.33 2.30
CA LYS A 76 -1.28 -10.12 3.30
C LYS A 76 -2.64 -10.65 2.80
N GLY A 77 -3.04 -10.30 1.57
CA GLY A 77 -4.32 -10.73 1.01
C GLY A 77 -5.54 -10.06 1.64
N ALA A 78 -5.33 -8.94 2.34
CA ALA A 78 -6.38 -8.14 2.97
C ALA A 78 -7.20 -7.30 1.96
N HIS A 79 -6.90 -7.39 0.67
CA HIS A 79 -7.78 -6.83 -0.36
C HIS A 79 -9.09 -7.62 -0.39
N ILE A 80 -10.20 -6.88 -0.44
CA ILE A 80 -11.56 -7.44 -0.54
C ILE A 80 -11.60 -8.36 -1.76
N ARG A 81 -11.69 -9.67 -1.50
CA ARG A 81 -11.97 -10.69 -2.50
C ARG A 81 -13.42 -11.09 -2.34
N THR A 82 -14.07 -11.44 -3.42
CA THR A 82 -15.41 -12.06 -3.39
C THR A 82 -15.26 -13.51 -2.91
N ASP A 83 -14.89 -13.73 -1.67
CA ASP A 83 -14.54 -15.03 -1.08
C ASP A 83 -15.65 -16.07 -1.26
N PHE A 84 -16.91 -15.63 -1.31
CA PHE A 84 -18.07 -16.50 -1.46
C PHE A 84 -18.04 -17.38 -2.72
N PHE A 85 -17.51 -16.86 -3.84
CA PHE A 85 -17.34 -17.61 -5.07
C PHE A 85 -15.97 -18.26 -5.16
N TYR A 86 -14.97 -17.56 -4.64
CA TYR A 86 -13.57 -17.93 -4.70
C TYR A 86 -13.29 -19.23 -3.92
N GLU A 87 -13.90 -19.44 -2.76
CA GLU A 87 -13.73 -20.66 -1.94
C GLU A 87 -14.22 -21.95 -2.64
N LYS A 88 -15.15 -21.83 -3.59
CA LYS A 88 -15.68 -22.97 -4.34
C LYS A 88 -14.81 -23.40 -5.52
N TRP A 89 -13.84 -22.59 -5.91
CA TRP A 89 -13.02 -22.86 -7.08
C TRP A 89 -11.77 -23.67 -6.71
N SER A 90 -11.32 -24.50 -7.66
CA SER A 90 -10.04 -25.19 -7.52
C SER A 90 -8.88 -24.19 -7.53
N ASP A 91 -7.76 -24.52 -6.86
CA ASP A 91 -6.58 -23.66 -6.81
C ASP A 91 -6.06 -23.28 -8.19
N ARG A 92 -6.22 -24.18 -9.17
CA ARG A 92 -5.86 -23.90 -10.56
C ARG A 92 -6.76 -22.82 -11.16
N THR A 93 -8.07 -22.90 -10.95
CA THR A 93 -9.03 -21.90 -11.45
C THR A 93 -8.78 -20.55 -10.81
N ARG A 94 -8.53 -20.52 -9.49
CA ARG A 94 -8.14 -19.30 -8.76
C ARG A 94 -6.90 -18.67 -9.37
N GLY A 95 -5.86 -19.45 -9.59
CA GLY A 95 -4.61 -18.95 -10.19
C GLY A 95 -4.80 -18.36 -11.59
N VAL A 96 -5.65 -18.96 -12.43
CA VAL A 96 -5.96 -18.43 -13.78
C VAL A 96 -6.71 -17.10 -13.69
N VAL A 97 -7.78 -17.05 -12.89
CA VAL A 97 -8.60 -15.84 -12.73
C VAL A 97 -7.78 -14.69 -12.14
N ASP A 98 -6.98 -14.96 -11.09
CA ASP A 98 -6.11 -13.98 -10.48
C ASP A 98 -5.07 -13.47 -11.49
N SER A 99 -4.43 -14.35 -12.26
CA SER A 99 -3.44 -13.95 -13.28
C SER A 99 -4.03 -13.02 -14.34
N ILE A 100 -5.24 -13.34 -14.83
CA ILE A 100 -5.95 -12.50 -15.80
C ILE A 100 -6.30 -11.15 -15.16
N SER A 101 -6.80 -11.16 -13.92
CA SER A 101 -7.18 -9.94 -13.20
C SER A 101 -5.98 -9.02 -12.95
N TYR A 102 -4.82 -9.58 -12.60
CA TYR A 102 -3.59 -8.79 -12.45
C TYR A 102 -3.16 -8.16 -13.77
N ILE A 103 -3.15 -8.92 -14.88
CA ILE A 103 -2.65 -8.44 -16.17
C ILE A 103 -3.62 -7.43 -16.81
N VAL A 104 -4.93 -7.69 -16.76
CA VAL A 104 -5.92 -6.91 -17.51
C VAL A 104 -6.40 -5.68 -16.72
N PHE A 105 -6.56 -5.82 -15.40
CA PHE A 105 -7.13 -4.74 -14.59
C PHE A 105 -6.10 -4.09 -13.67
N PHE A 106 -5.36 -4.86 -12.89
CA PHE A 106 -4.49 -4.31 -11.86
C PHE A 106 -3.32 -3.50 -12.44
N PHE A 107 -2.49 -4.11 -13.28
CA PHE A 107 -1.32 -3.42 -13.83
C PHE A 107 -1.68 -2.19 -14.67
N PRO A 108 -2.63 -2.24 -15.62
CA PRO A 108 -2.98 -1.05 -16.38
C PRO A 108 -3.52 0.08 -15.50
N SER A 109 -4.38 -0.24 -14.53
CA SER A 109 -4.96 0.77 -13.62
C SER A 109 -3.90 1.44 -12.75
N ILE A 110 -2.97 0.66 -12.16
CA ILE A 110 -1.90 1.21 -11.32
C ILE A 110 -0.89 2.00 -12.15
N ILE A 111 -0.58 1.57 -13.37
CA ILE A 111 0.31 2.34 -14.27
C ILE A 111 -0.33 3.68 -14.67
N MET A 112 -1.62 3.71 -15.00
CA MET A 112 -2.32 4.95 -15.29
C MET A 112 -2.35 5.87 -14.07
N LEU A 113 -2.62 5.32 -12.88
CA LEU A 113 -2.61 6.07 -11.63
C LEU A 113 -1.20 6.60 -11.32
N LEU A 114 -0.15 5.81 -11.54
CA LEU A 114 1.24 6.24 -11.37
C LEU A 114 1.57 7.42 -12.28
N ALA A 115 1.19 7.36 -13.56
CA ALA A 115 1.43 8.45 -14.50
C ALA A 115 0.70 9.73 -14.09
N ALA A 116 -0.58 9.63 -13.74
CA ALA A 116 -1.39 10.78 -13.31
C ALA A 116 -0.89 11.37 -11.99
N SER A 117 -0.65 10.54 -10.97
CA SER A 117 -0.18 11.02 -9.66
C SER A 117 1.26 11.52 -9.70
N GLY A 118 2.11 10.93 -10.55
CA GLY A 118 3.48 11.38 -10.76
C GLY A 118 3.54 12.78 -11.37
N SER A 119 2.71 13.04 -12.39
CA SER A 119 2.61 14.37 -13.00
C SER A 119 2.09 15.42 -12.00
N GLU A 120 1.12 15.06 -11.20
CA GLU A 120 0.55 15.93 -10.16
C GLU A 120 1.57 16.26 -9.05
N ALA A 121 2.31 15.25 -8.57
CA ALA A 121 3.36 15.44 -7.58
C ALA A 121 4.49 16.33 -8.12
N TRP A 122 4.87 16.14 -9.39
CA TRP A 122 5.86 16.98 -10.05
C TRP A 122 5.39 18.43 -10.22
N TYR A 123 4.15 18.61 -10.63
CA TYR A 123 3.55 19.95 -10.73
C TYR A 123 3.54 20.65 -9.37
N ALA A 124 3.07 19.99 -8.30
CA ALA A 124 3.08 20.52 -6.95
C ALA A 124 4.48 20.91 -6.47
N TYR A 125 5.49 20.16 -6.85
CA TYR A 125 6.89 20.50 -6.56
C TYR A 125 7.33 21.77 -7.30
N THR A 126 7.02 21.92 -8.58
CA THR A 126 7.46 23.07 -9.40
C THR A 126 6.83 24.40 -8.97
N ILE A 127 5.58 24.38 -8.52
CA ILE A 127 4.87 25.59 -8.08
C ILE A 127 5.03 25.86 -6.57
N HIS A 128 5.78 25.01 -5.85
CA HIS A 128 5.89 25.06 -4.39
C HIS A 128 4.53 25.09 -3.69
N GLU A 129 3.62 24.21 -4.12
CA GLU A 129 2.25 24.15 -3.63
C GLU A 129 2.21 23.97 -2.11
N THR A 130 1.38 24.80 -1.45
CA THR A 130 1.15 24.77 -0.01
C THR A 130 -0.29 24.40 0.32
N SER A 131 -0.51 23.83 1.50
CA SER A 131 -1.84 23.52 2.02
C SER A 131 -2.68 24.82 2.17
N GLU A 132 -3.95 24.74 1.84
CA GLU A 132 -4.94 25.81 2.09
C GLU A 132 -5.86 25.45 3.26
N GLN A 133 -5.62 24.32 3.94
CA GLN A 133 -6.48 23.81 5.00
C GLN A 133 -6.30 24.55 6.32
N THR A 134 -5.10 25.03 6.60
CA THR A 134 -4.78 25.73 7.84
C THR A 134 -3.92 26.97 7.58
N PRO A 135 -3.88 27.93 8.53
CA PRO A 135 -2.98 29.08 8.44
C PRO A 135 -1.48 28.73 8.42
N TRP A 136 -1.10 27.52 8.84
CA TRP A 136 0.28 27.03 8.82
C TRP A 136 0.81 26.80 7.40
N ARG A 137 -0.06 26.43 6.44
CA ARG A 137 0.25 26.27 5.01
C ARG A 137 1.51 25.46 4.72
N PRO A 138 1.64 24.22 5.18
CA PRO A 138 2.81 23.39 4.87
C PRO A 138 2.92 23.07 3.38
N ILE A 139 4.13 22.74 2.93
CA ILE A 139 4.42 22.31 1.56
C ILE A 139 3.74 20.95 1.29
N LEU A 140 2.99 20.85 0.18
CA LEU A 140 2.18 19.67 -0.15
C LEU A 140 2.88 18.62 -1.02
N TRP A 141 3.93 18.98 -1.77
CA TRP A 141 4.54 18.04 -2.72
C TRP A 141 5.03 16.73 -2.08
N PRO A 142 5.58 16.68 -0.83
CA PRO A 142 5.99 15.42 -0.23
C PRO A 142 4.80 14.48 0.01
N PHE A 143 3.67 15.04 0.43
CA PHE A 143 2.44 14.29 0.62
C PHE A 143 1.87 13.78 -0.71
N LYS A 144 1.84 14.61 -1.74
CA LYS A 144 1.41 14.20 -3.10
C LYS A 144 2.33 13.13 -3.69
N ALA A 145 3.63 13.14 -3.39
CA ALA A 145 4.60 12.14 -3.82
C ALA A 145 4.36 10.74 -3.19
N VAL A 146 3.62 10.67 -2.09
CA VAL A 146 3.26 9.38 -1.47
C VAL A 146 2.46 8.50 -2.44
N VAL A 147 1.56 9.07 -3.23
CA VAL A 147 0.71 8.31 -4.16
C VAL A 147 1.52 7.59 -5.24
N PRO A 148 2.39 8.27 -6.02
CA PRO A 148 3.22 7.57 -7.01
C PRO A 148 4.20 6.58 -6.36
N VAL A 149 4.75 6.86 -5.17
CA VAL A 149 5.56 5.88 -4.41
C VAL A 149 4.74 4.64 -4.08
N THR A 150 3.52 4.81 -3.60
CA THR A 150 2.59 3.69 -3.35
C THR A 150 2.31 2.88 -4.61
N CYS A 151 2.09 3.55 -5.75
CA CYS A 151 1.87 2.86 -7.02
C CYS A 151 3.08 1.99 -7.41
N VAL A 152 4.30 2.49 -7.22
CA VAL A 152 5.52 1.70 -7.46
C VAL A 152 5.59 0.49 -6.54
N MET A 153 5.31 0.67 -5.24
CA MET A 153 5.28 -0.45 -4.27
C MET A 153 4.21 -1.48 -4.64
N LEU A 154 3.02 -1.03 -5.06
CA LEU A 154 1.95 -1.91 -5.52
C LEU A 154 2.33 -2.67 -6.80
N LEU A 155 2.99 -2.03 -7.76
CA LEU A 155 3.48 -2.71 -8.96
C LEU A 155 4.51 -3.79 -8.62
N VAL A 156 5.45 -3.49 -7.74
CA VAL A 156 6.47 -4.45 -7.28
C VAL A 156 5.80 -5.64 -6.58
N GLN A 157 4.87 -5.40 -5.64
CA GLN A 157 4.15 -6.46 -4.96
C GLN A 157 3.22 -7.22 -5.92
N GLY A 158 2.58 -6.53 -6.86
CA GLY A 158 1.75 -7.11 -7.90
C GLY A 158 2.50 -8.13 -8.76
N VAL A 159 3.78 -7.88 -9.05
CA VAL A 159 4.63 -8.87 -9.75
C VAL A 159 4.80 -10.14 -8.91
N SER A 160 5.04 -10.01 -7.60
CA SER A 160 5.12 -11.17 -6.70
C SER A 160 3.83 -11.98 -6.71
N GLU A 161 2.68 -11.31 -6.56
CA GLU A 161 1.37 -11.96 -6.55
C GLU A 161 1.03 -12.61 -7.91
N LEU A 162 1.40 -11.97 -9.02
CA LEU A 162 1.22 -12.54 -10.36
C LEU A 162 2.04 -13.83 -10.54
N ILE A 163 3.30 -13.86 -10.07
CA ILE A 163 4.13 -15.07 -10.13
C ILE A 163 3.50 -16.19 -9.30
N LYS A 164 3.02 -15.89 -8.08
CA LYS A 164 2.32 -16.86 -7.22
C LYS A 164 1.06 -17.39 -7.89
N SER A 165 0.25 -16.52 -8.49
CA SER A 165 -0.98 -16.89 -9.21
C SER A 165 -0.70 -17.75 -10.44
N PHE A 166 0.33 -17.40 -11.20
CA PHE A 166 0.74 -18.18 -12.37
C PHE A 166 1.25 -19.57 -12.00
N TYR A 167 1.95 -19.68 -10.88
CA TYR A 167 2.40 -20.96 -10.35
C TYR A 167 1.22 -21.84 -9.93
N ALA A 168 0.24 -21.27 -9.23
CA ALA A 168 -0.99 -21.95 -8.85
C ALA A 168 -1.79 -22.41 -10.08
N ALA A 169 -1.91 -21.56 -11.11
CA ALA A 169 -2.58 -21.92 -12.37
C ALA A 169 -1.93 -23.12 -13.08
N ARG A 170 -0.59 -23.18 -13.07
CA ARG A 170 0.16 -24.23 -13.78
C ARG A 170 0.23 -25.55 -13.02
N TYR A 171 0.53 -25.48 -11.73
CA TYR A 171 0.83 -26.65 -10.90
C TYR A 171 -0.31 -27.06 -9.96
N GLY A 172 -1.33 -26.21 -9.78
CA GLY A 172 -2.42 -26.46 -8.83
C GLY A 172 -1.98 -26.46 -7.36
N ILE A 173 -0.85 -25.79 -7.05
CA ILE A 173 -0.26 -25.73 -5.71
C ILE A 173 -0.10 -24.24 -5.36
N VAL A 174 -0.66 -23.84 -4.23
CA VAL A 174 -0.50 -22.48 -3.67
C VAL A 174 0.85 -22.41 -2.97
N LEU A 175 1.74 -21.49 -3.42
CA LEU A 175 3.08 -21.30 -2.87
C LEU A 175 3.08 -20.81 -1.42
N GLU A 176 2.02 -20.13 -1.01
CA GLU A 176 1.88 -19.55 0.31
C GLU A 176 0.42 -19.54 0.73
N HIS A 177 0.08 -20.21 1.83
CA HIS A 177 -1.25 -20.05 2.44
C HIS A 177 -1.28 -18.69 3.13
N LYS A 178 -2.06 -17.76 2.59
CA LYS A 178 -2.33 -16.49 3.27
C LYS A 178 -3.15 -16.80 4.53
N GLU A 179 -2.65 -16.38 5.69
CA GLU A 179 -3.40 -16.50 6.93
C GLU A 179 -4.75 -15.81 6.76
N LYS A 180 -5.85 -16.55 7.02
CA LYS A 180 -7.18 -15.94 7.10
C LYS A 180 -7.13 -14.99 8.30
N ILE A 181 -7.29 -13.70 8.04
CA ILE A 181 -7.56 -12.74 9.11
C ILE A 181 -8.99 -13.02 9.56
N GLU A 182 -9.16 -13.83 10.61
CA GLU A 182 -10.43 -13.99 11.29
C GLU A 182 -10.73 -12.64 11.99
N ILE A 183 -11.75 -11.94 11.50
CA ILE A 183 -12.30 -10.72 12.09
C ILE A 183 -13.42 -11.14 13.05
#